data_02469bf53827ffa5af32c97bf8135909
#
_entry.id   02469bf53827ffa5af32c97bf8135909
#
_cell.length_a   1.000
_cell.length_b   1.000
_cell.length_c   1.000
_cell.angle_alpha   90.00
_cell.angle_beta   90.00
_cell.angle_gamma   90.00
#
_symmetry.space_group_name_H-M   'P 1'
#
loop_
_entity.id
_entity.type
_entity.pdbx_description
1 polymer ?
#
loop_
_entity_poly.entity_id
_entity_poly.type
_entity_poly.pdbx_seq_one_letter_code
_entity_poly.pdbx_strand_id
1 'polypeptide(L)'
;MIGKSTAHSVVEASAFSRALSGTVVVLYALITITPLLWIFLTSLKTPSDSVAYPPKVLSEPTVEGYCNLFTFHSRQDPDYIAHLPPPTGRCDLLARSRGMVIAGASKTPGRLVNSLVIGFGSTFLSVFLGTLAAYAFSRFRVPGKDDLLFFILSTRFMPPIAVAIPIYLMYRQLGLLDTAVGMILLYTAVNVSLAVWLLKGFIDEIPREYEEAALVDGYTRIQAFIKTVLPQAATGIAATAVFCLIFAWNEYAFAVLLTSGTAQTMPPFIPFIIGEGGQDWPAVAAATTLFVVPILCFTILLRKQLLRGITFGAVRK
;
A
#
# COMPACT_ATOMS: atom_id res chain seq x y z
N MET A 1 -14.05 -61.18 8.72
CA MET A 1 -13.06 -60.37 9.46
C MET A 1 -13.09 -58.97 8.90
N ILE A 2 -13.75 -58.05 9.61
CA ILE A 2 -13.96 -56.67 9.17
C ILE A 2 -12.78 -55.86 9.71
N GLY A 3 -11.91 -55.38 8.80
CA GLY A 3 -10.77 -54.52 9.17
C GLY A 3 -11.25 -53.20 9.73
N LYS A 4 -10.91 -52.88 10.98
CA LYS A 4 -11.10 -51.58 11.60
C LYS A 4 -10.24 -50.57 10.89
N SER A 5 -10.88 -49.65 10.17
CA SER A 5 -10.28 -48.40 9.70
C SER A 5 -9.77 -47.62 10.93
N THR A 6 -8.46 -47.49 11.07
CA THR A 6 -7.84 -46.60 12.04
C THR A 6 -8.07 -45.14 11.57
N ALA A 7 -9.10 -44.52 12.16
CA ALA A 7 -9.26 -43.09 12.07
C ALA A 7 -7.96 -42.43 12.57
N HIS A 8 -7.28 -41.61 11.71
CA HIS A 8 -6.22 -40.75 12.16
C HIS A 8 -6.78 -39.82 13.24
N SER A 9 -6.40 -40.08 14.49
CA SER A 9 -6.66 -39.13 15.57
C SER A 9 -5.91 -37.83 15.23
N VAL A 10 -6.67 -36.77 15.00
CA VAL A 10 -6.13 -35.40 15.01
C VAL A 10 -5.48 -35.24 16.39
N VAL A 11 -4.15 -35.16 16.43
CA VAL A 11 -3.40 -34.95 17.67
C VAL A 11 -3.80 -33.57 18.19
N GLU A 12 -4.70 -33.55 19.16
CA GLU A 12 -5.04 -32.29 19.83
C GLU A 12 -3.78 -31.77 20.52
N ALA A 13 -3.38 -30.54 20.12
CA ALA A 13 -2.21 -29.90 20.72
C ALA A 13 -2.39 -29.82 22.25
N SER A 14 -1.36 -30.22 23.00
CA SER A 14 -1.40 -30.19 24.46
C SER A 14 -1.71 -28.78 24.98
N ALA A 15 -2.27 -28.65 26.18
CA ALA A 15 -2.56 -27.37 26.82
C ALA A 15 -1.30 -26.49 26.88
N PHE A 16 -0.13 -27.11 27.14
CA PHE A 16 1.16 -26.42 27.15
C PHE A 16 1.55 -25.91 25.76
N SER A 17 1.40 -26.69 24.70
CA SER A 17 1.70 -26.28 23.32
C SER A 17 0.79 -25.13 22.88
N ARG A 18 -0.49 -25.17 23.24
CA ARG A 18 -1.46 -24.08 22.95
C ARG A 18 -1.09 -22.79 23.69
N ALA A 19 -0.73 -22.90 24.99
CA ALA A 19 -0.30 -21.74 25.77
C ALA A 19 1.00 -21.14 25.21
N LEU A 20 2.00 -21.97 24.90
CA LEU A 20 3.27 -21.52 24.32
C LEU A 20 3.05 -20.84 22.97
N SER A 21 2.30 -21.45 22.07
CA SER A 21 1.97 -20.86 20.76
C SER A 21 1.21 -19.53 20.92
N GLY A 22 0.24 -19.48 21.83
CA GLY A 22 -0.49 -18.24 22.13
C GLY A 22 0.42 -17.14 22.65
N THR A 23 1.34 -17.45 23.56
CA THR A 23 2.33 -16.49 24.09
C THR A 23 3.24 -15.96 22.97
N VAL A 24 3.76 -16.83 22.11
CA VAL A 24 4.61 -16.43 20.98
C VAL A 24 3.85 -15.49 20.04
N VAL A 25 2.60 -15.81 19.70
CA VAL A 25 1.75 -14.96 18.84
C VAL A 25 1.51 -13.60 19.48
N VAL A 26 1.21 -13.55 20.77
CA VAL A 26 0.98 -12.28 21.48
C VAL A 26 2.26 -11.44 21.54
N LEU A 27 3.40 -12.05 21.87
CA LEU A 27 4.69 -11.35 21.88
C LEU A 27 5.04 -10.79 20.50
N TYR A 28 4.87 -11.60 19.46
CA TYR A 28 5.09 -11.15 18.09
C TYR A 28 4.16 -9.98 17.71
N ALA A 29 2.89 -10.06 18.06
CA ALA A 29 1.93 -8.97 17.83
C ALA A 29 2.34 -7.68 18.56
N LEU A 30 2.75 -7.77 19.83
CA LEU A 30 3.21 -6.62 20.61
C LEU A 30 4.47 -5.98 19.98
N ILE A 31 5.47 -6.79 19.59
CA ILE A 31 6.67 -6.30 18.91
C ILE A 31 6.32 -5.58 17.60
N THR A 32 5.37 -6.13 16.83
CA THR A 32 4.97 -5.56 15.54
C THR A 32 4.16 -4.27 15.70
N ILE A 33 3.32 -4.18 16.72
CA ILE A 33 2.47 -3.00 16.98
C ILE A 33 3.25 -1.86 17.62
N THR A 34 4.27 -2.16 18.41
CA THR A 34 5.06 -1.15 19.16
C THR A 34 5.59 0.00 18.27
N PRO A 35 6.25 -0.23 17.12
CA PRO A 35 6.71 0.88 16.28
C PRO A 35 5.56 1.70 15.69
N LEU A 36 4.44 1.08 15.34
CA LEU A 36 3.26 1.81 14.84
C LEU A 36 2.65 2.68 15.93
N LEU A 37 2.55 2.14 17.14
CA LEU A 37 2.08 2.89 18.30
C LEU A 37 3.03 4.06 18.64
N TRP A 38 4.34 3.84 18.54
CA TRP A 38 5.34 4.90 18.74
C TRP A 38 5.18 6.04 17.73
N ILE A 39 5.00 5.73 16.44
CA ILE A 39 4.74 6.73 15.39
C ILE A 39 3.45 7.50 15.71
N PHE A 40 2.37 6.79 16.05
CA PHE A 40 1.11 7.43 16.41
C PHE A 40 1.26 8.33 17.64
N LEU A 41 1.90 7.87 18.70
CA LEU A 41 2.16 8.71 19.88
C LEU A 41 3.05 9.91 19.56
N THR A 42 4.05 9.74 18.70
CA THR A 42 4.92 10.84 18.27
C THR A 42 4.15 11.89 17.47
N SER A 43 3.14 11.51 16.70
CA SER A 43 2.29 12.47 15.98
C SER A 43 1.49 13.41 16.89
N LEU A 44 1.35 13.04 18.17
CA LEU A 44 0.63 13.80 19.19
C LEU A 44 1.58 14.53 20.17
N LYS A 45 2.89 14.53 19.91
CA LYS A 45 3.88 15.24 20.75
C LYS A 45 4.14 16.64 20.24
N THR A 46 4.74 17.45 21.11
CA THR A 46 5.36 18.72 20.67
C THR A 46 6.69 18.44 19.96
N PRO A 47 7.21 19.34 19.11
CA PRO A 47 8.53 19.19 18.51
C PRO A 47 9.64 18.97 19.54
N SER A 48 9.63 19.66 20.67
CA SER A 48 10.60 19.52 21.75
C SER A 48 10.54 18.15 22.45
N ASP A 49 9.33 17.63 22.70
CA ASP A 49 9.15 16.32 23.34
C ASP A 49 9.50 15.16 22.44
N SER A 50 9.38 15.36 21.12
CA SER A 50 9.69 14.32 20.13
C SER A 50 11.18 13.98 20.05
N VAL A 51 12.06 14.95 20.40
CA VAL A 51 13.53 14.82 20.41
C VAL A 51 14.13 14.86 21.81
N ALA A 52 13.30 14.81 22.85
CA ALA A 52 13.75 14.88 24.22
C ALA A 52 14.64 13.68 24.61
N TYR A 53 15.68 13.96 25.42
CA TYR A 53 16.53 12.93 26.02
C TYR A 53 16.48 13.03 27.56
N PRO A 54 16.12 11.96 28.28
CA PRO A 54 15.69 10.64 27.78
C PRO A 54 14.36 10.68 27.02
N PRO A 55 14.08 9.70 26.12
CA PRO A 55 12.87 9.70 25.30
C PRO A 55 11.61 9.71 26.16
N LYS A 56 10.75 10.68 25.96
CA LYS A 56 9.44 10.74 26.62
C LYS A 56 8.46 9.81 25.91
N VAL A 57 8.01 8.76 26.59
CA VAL A 57 6.99 7.85 26.04
C VAL A 57 5.64 8.53 25.97
N LEU A 58 5.22 9.15 27.07
CA LEU A 58 3.98 9.92 27.20
C LEU A 58 4.32 11.41 27.39
N SER A 59 3.60 12.26 26.69
CA SER A 59 3.61 13.71 26.80
C SER A 59 2.17 14.22 26.77
N GLU A 60 1.96 15.48 27.11
CA GLU A 60 0.65 16.09 26.90
C GLU A 60 0.28 16.06 25.40
N PRO A 61 -0.87 15.44 25.04
CA PRO A 61 -1.22 15.28 23.64
C PRO A 61 -1.53 16.62 22.97
N THR A 62 -0.90 16.87 21.85
CA THR A 62 -1.11 18.04 21.01
C THR A 62 -1.44 17.65 19.57
N VAL A 63 -2.12 18.53 18.86
CA VAL A 63 -2.35 18.39 17.41
C VAL A 63 -1.36 19.20 16.56
N GLU A 64 -0.30 19.71 17.19
CA GLU A 64 0.69 20.56 16.54
C GLU A 64 1.30 19.90 15.30
N GLY A 65 1.66 18.60 15.36
CA GLY A 65 2.17 17.86 14.22
C GLY A 65 1.19 17.80 13.03
N TYR A 66 -0.10 17.67 13.30
CA TYR A 66 -1.13 17.71 12.24
C TYR A 66 -1.31 19.13 11.70
N CYS A 67 -1.29 20.15 12.54
CA CYS A 67 -1.33 21.54 12.09
C CYS A 67 -0.14 21.86 11.17
N ASN A 68 1.07 21.51 11.57
CA ASN A 68 2.29 21.72 10.79
C ASN A 68 2.28 20.91 9.47
N LEU A 69 1.63 19.76 9.47
CA LEU A 69 1.48 18.95 8.27
C LEU A 69 0.60 19.61 7.21
N PHE A 70 -0.47 20.29 7.63
CA PHE A 70 -1.46 20.88 6.72
C PHE A 70 -1.27 22.37 6.44
N THR A 71 -0.43 23.05 7.22
CA THR A 71 -0.17 24.47 7.09
C THR A 71 1.33 24.75 6.94
N PHE A 72 1.64 25.81 6.22
CA PHE A 72 3.00 26.31 6.09
C PHE A 72 3.20 27.44 7.10
N HIS A 73 4.30 27.41 7.86
CA HIS A 73 4.60 28.38 8.90
C HIS A 73 5.82 29.19 8.53
N SER A 74 5.81 30.46 8.93
CA SER A 74 6.99 31.33 8.90
C SER A 74 7.18 31.99 10.25
N ARG A 75 8.45 32.08 10.69
CA ARG A 75 8.82 32.79 11.89
C ARG A 75 8.64 34.27 11.70
N GLN A 76 8.07 34.95 12.66
CA GLN A 76 7.85 36.38 12.65
C GLN A 76 8.36 37.01 13.94
N ASP A 77 8.59 38.32 13.87
CA ASP A 77 8.98 39.11 15.03
C ASP A 77 7.86 39.06 16.09
N PRO A 78 8.19 38.92 17.40
CA PRO A 78 7.21 38.98 18.47
C PRO A 78 6.31 40.23 18.44
N ASP A 79 6.87 41.37 18.08
CA ASP A 79 6.12 42.61 17.94
C ASP A 79 5.09 42.55 16.81
N TYR A 80 5.42 41.93 15.69
CA TYR A 80 4.49 41.69 14.60
C TYR A 80 3.34 40.79 15.03
N ILE A 81 3.63 39.70 15.76
CA ILE A 81 2.62 38.75 16.23
C ILE A 81 1.66 39.40 17.23
N ALA A 82 2.18 40.29 18.10
CA ALA A 82 1.39 41.00 19.10
C ALA A 82 0.35 41.95 18.46
N HIS A 83 0.61 42.45 17.26
CA HIS A 83 -0.31 43.35 16.54
C HIS A 83 -1.30 42.62 15.61
N LEU A 84 -1.23 41.26 15.51
CA LEU A 84 -2.18 40.50 14.71
C LEU A 84 -3.56 40.40 15.39
N PRO A 85 -4.63 40.30 14.60
CA PRO A 85 -5.98 40.03 15.13
C PRO A 85 -5.99 38.71 15.92
N PRO A 86 -7.01 38.47 16.78
CA PRO A 86 -7.12 37.23 17.56
C PRO A 86 -6.96 35.98 16.70
N PRO A 87 -6.35 34.88 17.23
CA PRO A 87 -6.13 33.65 16.47
C PRO A 87 -7.45 33.09 15.94
N THR A 88 -7.46 32.68 14.67
CA THR A 88 -8.66 32.19 13.98
C THR A 88 -8.98 30.72 14.28
N GLY A 89 -8.05 29.98 14.92
CA GLY A 89 -8.25 28.56 15.24
C GLY A 89 -7.09 27.97 16.04
N ARG A 90 -7.23 26.67 16.39
CA ARG A 90 -6.22 25.95 17.21
C ARG A 90 -4.85 25.92 16.56
N CYS A 91 -4.76 25.73 15.24
CA CYS A 91 -3.49 25.71 14.53
C CYS A 91 -2.80 27.08 14.54
N ASP A 92 -3.57 28.17 14.38
CA ASP A 92 -3.02 29.52 14.44
C ASP A 92 -2.58 29.87 15.86
N LEU A 93 -3.34 29.46 16.89
CA LEU A 93 -2.95 29.62 18.29
C LEU A 93 -1.61 28.90 18.58
N LEU A 94 -1.48 27.64 18.15
CA LEU A 94 -0.28 26.83 18.35
C LEU A 94 0.92 27.42 17.59
N ALA A 95 0.75 27.87 16.36
CA ALA A 95 1.79 28.53 15.60
C ALA A 95 2.29 29.80 16.29
N ARG A 96 1.39 30.68 16.73
CA ARG A 96 1.74 31.94 17.43
C ARG A 96 2.40 31.70 18.77
N SER A 97 2.03 30.66 19.52
CA SER A 97 2.70 30.29 20.76
C SER A 97 4.17 29.90 20.57
N ARG A 98 4.55 29.55 19.34
CA ARG A 98 5.92 29.21 18.92
C ARG A 98 6.65 30.36 18.20
N GLY A 99 6.04 31.55 18.13
CA GLY A 99 6.62 32.68 17.39
C GLY A 99 6.48 32.55 15.87
N MET A 100 5.48 31.79 15.42
CA MET A 100 5.22 31.52 14.00
C MET A 100 3.84 32.01 13.58
N VAL A 101 3.68 32.26 12.29
CA VAL A 101 2.41 32.62 11.64
C VAL A 101 2.15 31.66 10.49
N ILE A 102 0.90 31.27 10.32
CA ILE A 102 0.48 30.45 9.18
C ILE A 102 0.63 31.27 7.89
N ALA A 103 1.56 30.88 7.01
CA ALA A 103 1.81 31.54 5.72
C ALA A 103 0.91 30.99 4.60
N GLY A 104 0.31 29.82 4.79
CA GLY A 104 -0.55 29.21 3.79
C GLY A 104 -0.78 27.70 4.01
N ALA A 105 -1.48 27.09 3.04
CA ALA A 105 -1.72 25.65 3.04
C ALA A 105 -0.46 24.88 2.58
N SER A 106 -0.20 23.73 3.21
CA SER A 106 0.90 22.86 2.80
C SER A 106 0.56 22.06 1.53
N LYS A 107 1.59 21.42 0.97
CA LYS A 107 1.42 20.57 -0.22
C LYS A 107 0.92 19.15 0.11
N THR A 108 0.77 18.80 1.37
CA THR A 108 0.41 17.46 1.85
C THR A 108 -0.90 16.92 1.27
N PRO A 109 -2.02 17.69 1.22
CA PRO A 109 -3.25 17.18 0.65
C PRO A 109 -3.09 16.72 -0.81
N GLY A 110 -2.36 17.51 -1.62
CA GLY A 110 -2.08 17.16 -3.00
C GLY A 110 -1.26 15.86 -3.12
N ARG A 111 -0.27 15.66 -2.24
CA ARG A 111 0.57 14.44 -2.21
C ARG A 111 -0.24 13.21 -1.81
N LEU A 112 -1.16 13.37 -0.87
CA LEU A 112 -2.05 12.28 -0.46
C LEU A 112 -3.00 11.90 -1.60
N VAL A 113 -3.60 12.88 -2.27
CA VAL A 113 -4.46 12.66 -3.45
C VAL A 113 -3.66 11.97 -4.57
N ASN A 114 -2.44 12.40 -4.84
CA ASN A 114 -1.57 11.75 -5.83
C ASN A 114 -1.33 10.28 -5.48
N SER A 115 -1.02 9.97 -4.20
CA SER A 115 -0.83 8.59 -3.76
C SER A 115 -2.10 7.75 -3.97
N LEU A 116 -3.28 8.30 -3.68
CA LEU A 116 -4.56 7.63 -3.93
C LEU A 116 -4.78 7.39 -5.43
N VAL A 117 -4.68 8.42 -6.25
CA VAL A 117 -4.94 8.35 -7.70
C VAL A 117 -3.96 7.39 -8.38
N ILE A 118 -2.65 7.53 -8.09
CA ILE A 118 -1.60 6.70 -8.71
C ILE A 118 -1.69 5.27 -8.18
N GLY A 119 -1.84 5.07 -6.86
CA GLY A 119 -1.93 3.76 -6.24
C GLY A 119 -3.14 2.96 -6.72
N PHE A 120 -4.34 3.53 -6.65
CA PHE A 120 -5.56 2.85 -7.11
C PHE A 120 -5.63 2.73 -8.63
N GLY A 121 -5.21 3.75 -9.37
CA GLY A 121 -5.20 3.74 -10.84
C GLY A 121 -4.29 2.64 -11.40
N SER A 122 -3.07 2.53 -10.90
CA SER A 122 -2.13 1.50 -11.30
C SER A 122 -2.56 0.10 -10.84
N THR A 123 -3.13 -0.02 -9.65
CA THR A 123 -3.68 -1.28 -9.14
C THR A 123 -4.81 -1.78 -10.04
N PHE A 124 -5.78 -0.92 -10.33
CA PHE A 124 -6.90 -1.27 -11.21
C PHE A 124 -6.40 -1.75 -12.59
N LEU A 125 -5.49 -1.00 -13.20
CA LEU A 125 -4.97 -1.32 -14.52
C LEU A 125 -4.13 -2.61 -14.50
N SER A 126 -3.30 -2.82 -13.48
CA SER A 126 -2.50 -4.04 -13.31
C SER A 126 -3.39 -5.28 -13.13
N VAL A 127 -4.41 -5.18 -12.29
CA VAL A 127 -5.33 -6.29 -12.04
C VAL A 127 -6.19 -6.59 -13.26
N PHE A 128 -6.66 -5.55 -13.95
CA PHE A 128 -7.42 -5.70 -15.20
C PHE A 128 -6.61 -6.43 -16.28
N LEU A 129 -5.42 -5.91 -16.61
CA LEU A 129 -4.53 -6.50 -17.60
C LEU A 129 -4.04 -7.89 -17.15
N GLY A 130 -3.72 -8.03 -15.88
CA GLY A 130 -3.31 -9.29 -15.27
C GLY A 130 -4.38 -10.37 -15.35
N THR A 131 -5.66 -10.01 -15.14
CA THR A 131 -6.79 -10.94 -15.26
C THR A 131 -6.96 -11.44 -16.68
N LEU A 132 -6.89 -10.55 -17.67
CA LEU A 132 -6.99 -10.92 -19.09
C LEU A 132 -5.83 -11.83 -19.51
N ALA A 133 -4.60 -11.49 -19.13
CA ALA A 133 -3.42 -12.30 -19.44
C ALA A 133 -3.47 -13.66 -18.71
N ALA A 134 -3.82 -13.68 -17.43
CA ALA A 134 -3.97 -14.90 -16.66
C ALA A 134 -5.01 -15.84 -17.23
N TYR A 135 -6.16 -15.31 -17.66
CA TYR A 135 -7.20 -16.07 -18.35
C TYR A 135 -6.67 -16.65 -19.66
N ALA A 136 -5.96 -15.85 -20.46
CA ALA A 136 -5.37 -16.32 -21.72
C ALA A 136 -4.38 -17.47 -21.49
N PHE A 137 -3.46 -17.33 -20.54
CA PHE A 137 -2.49 -18.36 -20.18
C PHE A 137 -3.13 -19.62 -19.56
N SER A 138 -4.27 -19.49 -18.89
CA SER A 138 -4.97 -20.60 -18.26
C SER A 138 -5.83 -21.42 -19.25
N ARG A 139 -6.49 -20.76 -20.19
CA ARG A 139 -7.51 -21.36 -21.05
C ARG A 139 -7.07 -21.65 -22.49
N PHE A 140 -6.11 -20.88 -22.99
CA PHE A 140 -5.66 -21.03 -24.38
C PHE A 140 -4.31 -21.72 -24.48
N ARG A 141 -4.06 -22.35 -25.64
CA ARG A 141 -2.74 -22.88 -25.98
C ARG A 141 -1.85 -21.74 -26.50
N VAL A 142 -1.04 -21.20 -25.62
CA VAL A 142 -0.06 -20.13 -25.96
C VAL A 142 1.29 -20.78 -26.23
N PRO A 143 1.86 -20.68 -27.45
CA PRO A 143 3.20 -21.16 -27.71
C PRO A 143 4.24 -20.50 -26.81
N GLY A 144 5.17 -21.26 -26.25
CA GLY A 144 6.18 -20.73 -25.32
C GLY A 144 5.63 -20.21 -23.99
N LYS A 145 4.44 -20.71 -23.55
CA LYS A 145 3.72 -20.25 -22.36
C LYS A 145 4.62 -20.17 -21.13
N ASP A 146 5.38 -21.21 -20.85
CA ASP A 146 6.18 -21.30 -19.61
C ASP A 146 7.35 -20.33 -19.65
N ASP A 147 8.00 -20.15 -20.80
CA ASP A 147 9.05 -19.17 -21.02
C ASP A 147 8.52 -17.73 -20.89
N LEU A 148 7.34 -17.47 -21.47
CA LEU A 148 6.69 -16.16 -21.36
C LEU A 148 6.32 -15.83 -19.91
N LEU A 149 5.74 -16.79 -19.20
CA LEU A 149 5.40 -16.62 -17.79
C LEU A 149 6.66 -16.40 -16.93
N PHE A 150 7.73 -17.16 -17.19
CA PHE A 150 9.00 -16.96 -16.52
C PHE A 150 9.59 -15.59 -16.85
N PHE A 151 9.56 -15.17 -18.12
CA PHE A 151 10.01 -13.84 -18.52
C PHE A 151 9.22 -12.72 -17.83
N ILE A 152 7.89 -12.81 -17.83
CA ILE A 152 7.03 -11.84 -17.13
C ILE A 152 7.39 -11.76 -15.65
N LEU A 153 7.58 -12.91 -14.98
CA LEU A 153 7.94 -12.93 -13.57
C LEU A 153 9.35 -12.38 -13.34
N SER A 154 10.31 -12.69 -14.24
CA SER A 154 11.71 -12.25 -14.10
C SER A 154 11.87 -10.74 -14.11
N THR A 155 10.96 -10.01 -14.79
CA THR A 155 10.96 -8.53 -14.77
C THR A 155 10.79 -7.98 -13.36
N ARG A 156 10.12 -8.72 -12.47
CA ARG A 156 9.90 -8.32 -11.07
C ARG A 156 11.18 -8.34 -10.24
N PHE A 157 12.14 -9.19 -10.59
CA PHE A 157 13.39 -9.31 -9.85
C PHE A 157 14.43 -8.26 -10.24
N MET A 158 14.15 -7.45 -11.27
CA MET A 158 15.05 -6.40 -11.69
C MET A 158 15.11 -5.29 -10.64
N PRO A 159 16.30 -4.95 -10.10
CA PRO A 159 16.42 -3.89 -9.11
C PRO A 159 16.01 -2.55 -9.72
N PRO A 160 15.15 -1.73 -9.07
CA PRO A 160 14.73 -0.43 -9.59
C PRO A 160 15.91 0.47 -9.98
N ILE A 161 16.99 0.43 -9.20
CA ILE A 161 18.17 1.25 -9.44
C ILE A 161 18.90 0.90 -10.75
N ALA A 162 18.84 -0.36 -11.19
CA ALA A 162 19.48 -0.79 -12.42
C ALA A 162 18.79 -0.22 -13.68
N VAL A 163 17.49 0.01 -13.61
CA VAL A 163 16.67 0.55 -14.69
C VAL A 163 16.35 2.04 -14.53
N ALA A 164 16.78 2.64 -13.43
CA ALA A 164 16.46 4.02 -13.07
C ALA A 164 16.81 5.02 -14.18
N ILE A 165 18.06 5.01 -14.66
CA ILE A 165 18.54 5.94 -15.67
C ILE A 165 17.83 5.74 -17.03
N PRO A 166 17.75 4.51 -17.59
CA PRO A 166 17.01 4.28 -18.83
C PRO A 166 15.55 4.74 -18.75
N ILE A 167 14.83 4.42 -17.65
CA ILE A 167 13.45 4.83 -17.47
C ILE A 167 13.35 6.35 -17.37
N TYR A 168 14.22 7.01 -16.62
CA TYR A 168 14.23 8.47 -16.52
C TYR A 168 14.42 9.13 -17.89
N LEU A 169 15.39 8.68 -18.69
CA LEU A 169 15.65 9.21 -20.03
C LEU A 169 14.46 9.00 -20.97
N MET A 170 13.86 7.81 -20.94
CA MET A 170 12.66 7.50 -21.72
C MET A 170 11.49 8.41 -21.32
N TYR A 171 11.24 8.58 -20.01
CA TYR A 171 10.16 9.41 -19.48
C TYR A 171 10.36 10.89 -19.82
N ARG A 172 11.61 11.34 -19.80
CA ARG A 172 11.98 12.69 -20.22
C ARG A 172 11.66 12.93 -21.70
N GLN A 173 11.98 11.97 -22.58
CA GLN A 173 11.72 12.08 -24.03
C GLN A 173 10.22 12.03 -24.33
N LEU A 174 9.45 11.21 -23.58
CA LEU A 174 8.02 11.08 -23.75
C LEU A 174 7.21 12.19 -23.05
N GLY A 175 7.83 13.10 -22.31
CA GLY A 175 7.14 14.13 -21.54
C GLY A 175 6.30 13.59 -20.38
N LEU A 176 6.66 12.40 -19.84
CA LEU A 176 5.93 11.71 -18.76
C LEU A 176 6.50 11.99 -17.37
N LEU A 177 7.64 12.73 -17.26
CA LEU A 177 8.20 13.14 -15.97
C LEU A 177 7.18 14.00 -15.21
N ASP A 178 7.10 13.77 -13.90
CA ASP A 178 6.24 14.49 -12.96
C ASP A 178 4.75 14.51 -13.37
N THR A 179 4.27 13.40 -13.98
CA THR A 179 2.87 13.21 -14.36
C THR A 179 2.24 12.01 -13.68
N ALA A 180 0.98 12.14 -13.26
CA ALA A 180 0.22 11.03 -12.67
C ALA A 180 0.06 9.86 -13.67
N VAL A 181 -0.13 10.17 -14.95
CA VAL A 181 -0.25 9.17 -16.02
C VAL A 181 1.05 8.36 -16.14
N GLY A 182 2.20 9.04 -16.18
CA GLY A 182 3.51 8.38 -16.21
C GLY A 182 3.67 7.41 -15.03
N MET A 183 3.36 7.85 -13.83
CA MET A 183 3.47 7.01 -12.63
C MET A 183 2.50 5.83 -12.65
N ILE A 184 1.25 6.04 -13.08
CA ILE A 184 0.27 4.95 -13.24
C ILE A 184 0.78 3.90 -14.23
N LEU A 185 1.29 4.32 -15.39
CA LEU A 185 1.83 3.39 -16.40
C LEU A 185 3.01 2.59 -15.88
N LEU A 186 3.96 3.24 -15.19
CA LEU A 186 5.13 2.56 -14.63
C LEU A 186 4.73 1.55 -13.55
N TYR A 187 3.91 1.97 -12.60
CA TYR A 187 3.47 1.08 -11.52
C TYR A 187 2.62 -0.08 -12.06
N THR A 188 1.86 0.17 -13.12
CA THR A 188 1.16 -0.90 -13.84
C THR A 188 2.14 -1.89 -14.44
N ALA A 189 3.14 -1.42 -15.17
CA ALA A 189 4.14 -2.29 -15.80
C ALA A 189 4.88 -3.17 -14.77
N VAL A 190 5.22 -2.60 -13.60
CA VAL A 190 5.87 -3.34 -12.51
C VAL A 190 4.93 -4.34 -11.85
N ASN A 191 3.66 -3.99 -11.64
CA ASN A 191 2.71 -4.81 -10.89
C ASN A 191 1.97 -5.85 -11.75
N VAL A 192 1.88 -5.65 -13.06
CA VAL A 192 1.17 -6.61 -13.95
C VAL A 192 1.78 -8.01 -13.90
N SER A 193 3.11 -8.11 -13.73
CA SER A 193 3.80 -9.40 -13.60
C SER A 193 3.31 -10.20 -12.40
N LEU A 194 3.18 -9.54 -11.24
CA LEU A 194 2.61 -10.14 -10.03
C LEU A 194 1.14 -10.50 -10.22
N ALA A 195 0.37 -9.62 -10.84
CA ALA A 195 -1.06 -9.83 -11.08
C ALA A 195 -1.29 -11.05 -11.99
N VAL A 196 -0.54 -11.19 -13.07
CA VAL A 196 -0.63 -12.36 -13.98
C VAL A 196 -0.34 -13.66 -13.22
N TRP A 197 0.72 -13.66 -12.41
CA TRP A 197 1.15 -14.86 -11.69
C TRP A 197 0.12 -15.32 -10.65
N LEU A 198 -0.35 -14.40 -9.81
CA LEU A 198 -1.33 -14.70 -8.79
C LEU A 198 -2.67 -15.12 -9.42
N LEU A 199 -3.18 -14.32 -10.34
CA LEU A 199 -4.48 -14.56 -10.97
C LEU A 199 -4.51 -15.84 -11.81
N LYS A 200 -3.38 -16.18 -12.46
CA LYS A 200 -3.28 -17.46 -13.17
C LYS A 200 -3.46 -18.63 -12.21
N GLY A 201 -2.85 -18.59 -11.02
CA GLY A 201 -3.05 -19.63 -10.01
C GLY A 201 -4.52 -19.79 -9.63
N PHE A 202 -5.22 -18.68 -9.37
CA PHE A 202 -6.65 -18.73 -9.03
C PHE A 202 -7.53 -19.19 -10.18
N ILE A 203 -7.24 -18.79 -11.42
CA ILE A 203 -8.05 -19.19 -12.59
C ILE A 203 -7.79 -20.66 -12.95
N ASP A 204 -6.57 -21.17 -12.75
CA ASP A 204 -6.25 -22.58 -12.99
C ASP A 204 -7.02 -23.53 -12.04
N GLU A 205 -7.37 -23.07 -10.84
CA GLU A 205 -8.18 -23.87 -9.88
C GLU A 205 -9.66 -23.96 -10.25
N ILE A 206 -10.14 -23.08 -11.14
CA ILE A 206 -11.54 -23.11 -11.60
C ILE A 206 -11.69 -24.23 -12.62
N PRO A 207 -12.54 -25.25 -12.39
CA PRO A 207 -12.79 -26.34 -13.32
C PRO A 207 -13.26 -25.82 -14.67
N ARG A 208 -12.71 -26.37 -15.77
CA ARG A 208 -13.02 -25.94 -17.14
C ARG A 208 -14.45 -26.28 -17.54
N GLU A 209 -15.02 -27.29 -16.92
CA GLU A 209 -16.38 -27.78 -17.14
C GLU A 209 -17.44 -26.69 -16.95
N TYR A 210 -17.22 -25.73 -16.04
CA TYR A 210 -18.13 -24.60 -15.86
C TYR A 210 -18.16 -23.68 -17.10
N GLU A 211 -17.01 -23.48 -17.72
CA GLU A 211 -16.90 -22.64 -18.91
C GLU A 211 -17.41 -23.39 -20.15
N GLU A 212 -17.11 -24.70 -20.23
CA GLU A 212 -17.59 -25.58 -21.32
C GLU A 212 -19.10 -25.70 -21.30
N ALA A 213 -19.72 -25.86 -20.13
CA ALA A 213 -21.17 -25.86 -19.97
C ALA A 213 -21.80 -24.56 -20.48
N ALA A 214 -21.22 -23.40 -20.12
CA ALA A 214 -21.70 -22.12 -20.60
C ALA A 214 -21.58 -21.96 -22.11
N LEU A 215 -20.53 -22.54 -22.74
CA LEU A 215 -20.40 -22.57 -24.21
C LEU A 215 -21.47 -23.46 -24.88
N VAL A 216 -21.81 -24.59 -24.26
CA VAL A 216 -22.90 -25.48 -24.73
C VAL A 216 -24.26 -24.77 -24.63
N ASP A 217 -24.47 -23.96 -23.59
CA ASP A 217 -25.66 -23.11 -23.40
C ASP A 217 -25.74 -21.95 -24.40
N GLY A 218 -24.76 -21.83 -25.31
CA GLY A 218 -24.73 -20.82 -26.39
C GLY A 218 -24.06 -19.50 -26.01
N TYR A 219 -23.40 -19.43 -24.87
CA TYR A 219 -22.59 -18.24 -24.53
C TYR A 219 -21.35 -18.16 -25.41
N THR A 220 -20.99 -16.93 -25.79
CA THR A 220 -19.66 -16.67 -26.37
C THR A 220 -18.56 -16.84 -25.34
N ARG A 221 -17.30 -17.03 -25.77
CA ARG A 221 -16.15 -17.15 -24.84
C ARG A 221 -16.00 -15.93 -23.88
N ILE A 222 -16.28 -14.73 -24.39
CA ILE A 222 -16.24 -13.51 -23.55
C ILE A 222 -17.39 -13.54 -22.53
N GLN A 223 -18.57 -13.98 -22.92
CA GLN A 223 -19.70 -14.11 -22.00
C GLN A 223 -19.45 -15.19 -20.94
N ALA A 224 -18.89 -16.35 -21.33
CA ALA A 224 -18.49 -17.40 -20.40
C ALA A 224 -17.42 -16.89 -19.41
N PHE A 225 -16.41 -16.17 -19.89
CA PHE A 225 -15.42 -15.52 -19.03
C PHE A 225 -16.07 -14.58 -18.00
N ILE A 226 -16.91 -13.63 -18.46
CA ILE A 226 -17.51 -12.60 -17.59
C ILE A 226 -18.54 -13.21 -16.62
N LYS A 227 -19.37 -14.16 -17.09
CA LYS A 227 -20.49 -14.68 -16.29
C LYS A 227 -20.12 -15.89 -15.44
N THR A 228 -19.08 -16.64 -15.82
CA THR A 228 -18.73 -17.90 -15.16
C THR A 228 -17.38 -17.81 -14.45
N VAL A 229 -16.31 -17.43 -15.16
CA VAL A 229 -14.95 -17.44 -14.62
C VAL A 229 -14.71 -16.26 -13.69
N LEU A 230 -15.04 -15.05 -14.12
CA LEU A 230 -14.77 -13.81 -13.38
C LEU A 230 -15.42 -13.78 -11.98
N PRO A 231 -16.71 -14.19 -11.79
CA PRO A 231 -17.31 -14.24 -10.46
C PRO A 231 -16.64 -15.27 -9.54
N GLN A 232 -16.19 -16.41 -10.07
CA GLN A 232 -15.48 -17.42 -9.28
C GLN A 232 -14.07 -16.98 -8.92
N ALA A 233 -13.38 -16.23 -9.82
CA ALA A 233 -12.07 -15.65 -9.56
C ALA A 233 -12.11 -14.41 -8.63
N ALA A 234 -13.28 -13.89 -8.26
CA ALA A 234 -13.42 -12.62 -7.52
C ALA A 234 -12.59 -12.56 -6.24
N THR A 235 -12.49 -13.67 -5.50
CA THR A 235 -11.65 -13.74 -4.28
C THR A 235 -10.17 -13.58 -4.62
N GLY A 236 -9.69 -14.24 -5.69
CA GLY A 236 -8.32 -14.12 -6.18
C GLY A 236 -8.03 -12.72 -6.72
N ILE A 237 -8.98 -12.13 -7.43
CA ILE A 237 -8.89 -10.75 -7.93
C ILE A 237 -8.75 -9.77 -6.77
N ALA A 238 -9.60 -9.90 -5.75
CA ALA A 238 -9.53 -9.04 -4.58
C ALA A 238 -8.20 -9.20 -3.82
N ALA A 239 -7.72 -10.43 -3.63
CA ALA A 239 -6.43 -10.68 -2.99
C ALA A 239 -5.27 -10.07 -3.79
N THR A 240 -5.26 -10.28 -5.11
CA THR A 240 -4.26 -9.72 -6.02
C THR A 240 -4.27 -8.19 -6.00
N ALA A 241 -5.47 -7.56 -5.97
CA ALA A 241 -5.61 -6.12 -5.88
C ALA A 241 -4.97 -5.57 -4.59
N VAL A 242 -5.12 -6.26 -3.46
CA VAL A 242 -4.45 -5.85 -2.21
C VAL A 242 -2.94 -5.87 -2.36
N PHE A 243 -2.37 -6.94 -2.92
CA PHE A 243 -0.91 -7.01 -3.12
C PHE A 243 -0.42 -5.92 -4.08
N CYS A 244 -1.08 -5.72 -5.22
CA CYS A 244 -0.72 -4.67 -6.17
C CYS A 244 -0.81 -3.29 -5.51
N LEU A 245 -1.85 -3.02 -4.71
CA LEU A 245 -2.00 -1.76 -4.00
C LEU A 245 -0.90 -1.56 -2.96
N ILE A 246 -0.58 -2.57 -2.16
CA ILE A 246 0.51 -2.49 -1.17
C ILE A 246 1.82 -2.10 -1.85
N PHE A 247 2.16 -2.72 -2.99
CA PHE A 247 3.39 -2.39 -3.71
C PHE A 247 3.35 -1.00 -4.33
N ALA A 248 2.26 -0.60 -4.99
CA ALA A 248 2.11 0.73 -5.56
C ALA A 248 2.09 1.83 -4.50
N TRP A 249 1.44 1.58 -3.36
CA TRP A 249 1.32 2.52 -2.25
C TRP A 249 2.65 2.83 -1.59
N ASN A 250 3.48 1.81 -1.36
CA ASN A 250 4.77 1.95 -0.69
C ASN A 250 5.94 2.20 -1.65
N GLU A 251 5.67 2.40 -2.95
CA GLU A 251 6.73 2.62 -3.91
C GLU A 251 7.40 3.98 -3.67
N TYR A 252 8.72 3.95 -3.50
CA TYR A 252 9.54 5.10 -3.19
C TYR A 252 10.57 5.41 -4.28
N ALA A 253 11.24 4.38 -4.82
CA ALA A 253 12.42 4.54 -5.65
C ALA A 253 12.12 5.26 -6.98
N PHE A 254 11.10 4.80 -7.69
CA PHE A 254 10.67 5.46 -8.93
C PHE A 254 9.96 6.78 -8.65
N ALA A 255 9.20 6.89 -7.55
CA ALA A 255 8.54 8.12 -7.18
C ALA A 255 9.53 9.25 -6.92
N VAL A 256 10.61 9.01 -6.18
CA VAL A 256 11.64 10.03 -5.93
C VAL A 256 12.42 10.40 -7.20
N LEU A 257 12.58 9.44 -8.10
CA LEU A 257 13.32 9.65 -9.35
C LEU A 257 12.53 10.45 -10.40
N LEU A 258 11.24 10.14 -10.55
CA LEU A 258 10.42 10.59 -11.67
C LEU A 258 9.46 11.72 -11.32
N THR A 259 9.33 12.07 -10.02
CA THR A 259 8.42 13.12 -9.57
C THR A 259 9.14 14.12 -8.66
N SER A 260 8.86 15.40 -8.84
CA SER A 260 9.44 16.46 -8.02
C SER A 260 8.46 17.58 -7.66
N GLY A 261 7.32 17.63 -8.31
CA GLY A 261 6.36 18.72 -8.20
C GLY A 261 4.91 18.24 -8.15
N THR A 262 4.23 18.21 -9.28
CA THR A 262 2.78 17.98 -9.37
C THR A 262 2.34 16.57 -9.07
N ALA A 263 3.06 15.55 -9.51
CA ALA A 263 2.70 14.15 -9.36
C ALA A 263 3.40 13.44 -8.18
N GLN A 264 4.14 14.19 -7.36
CA GLN A 264 4.83 13.60 -6.22
C GLN A 264 3.86 12.92 -5.25
N THR A 265 4.17 11.69 -4.86
CA THR A 265 3.40 10.89 -3.89
C THR A 265 3.88 11.12 -2.46
N MET A 266 3.19 10.55 -1.47
CA MET A 266 3.55 10.68 -0.05
C MET A 266 4.89 10.04 0.33
N PRO A 267 5.29 8.83 -0.13
CA PRO A 267 6.53 8.22 0.30
C PRO A 267 7.78 9.09 0.08
N PRO A 268 8.04 9.67 -1.10
CA PRO A 268 9.17 10.58 -1.28
C PRO A 268 8.99 11.94 -0.61
N PHE A 269 7.79 12.34 -0.24
CA PHE A 269 7.51 13.63 0.40
C PHE A 269 7.75 13.58 1.93
N ILE A 270 7.36 12.50 2.62
CA ILE A 270 7.43 12.39 4.08
C ILE A 270 8.83 12.71 4.66
N PRO A 271 9.94 12.19 4.12
CA PRO A 271 11.27 12.47 4.66
C PRO A 271 11.71 13.94 4.54
N PHE A 272 11.04 14.73 3.72
CA PHE A 272 11.36 16.14 3.48
C PHE A 272 10.43 17.11 4.20
N ILE A 273 9.64 16.63 5.17
CA ILE A 273 8.83 17.50 6.04
C ILE A 273 9.77 18.14 7.06
N ILE A 274 10.09 19.42 6.85
CA ILE A 274 11.05 20.20 7.62
C ILE A 274 10.30 21.32 8.33
N GLY A 275 10.59 21.50 9.63
CA GLY A 275 10.21 22.67 10.43
C GLY A 275 11.40 23.62 10.60
N GLU A 276 11.24 24.70 11.37
CA GLU A 276 12.31 25.70 11.59
C GLU A 276 13.57 25.17 12.28
N GLY A 277 13.41 24.15 13.13
CA GLY A 277 14.52 23.53 13.87
C GLY A 277 15.14 22.32 13.18
N GLY A 278 14.85 22.09 11.90
CA GLY A 278 15.23 20.88 11.18
C GLY A 278 14.01 19.99 10.89
N GLN A 279 14.15 18.68 11.00
CA GLN A 279 13.04 17.76 10.70
C GLN A 279 11.92 17.87 11.75
N ASP A 280 10.70 18.13 11.30
CA ASP A 280 9.52 18.18 12.15
C ASP A 280 9.00 16.77 12.42
N TRP A 281 9.54 16.10 13.43
CA TRP A 281 9.20 14.72 13.77
C TRP A 281 7.70 14.49 14.04
N PRO A 282 6.99 15.36 14.79
CA PRO A 282 5.55 15.26 14.94
C PRO A 282 4.79 15.33 13.61
N ALA A 283 5.16 16.23 12.71
CA ALA A 283 4.54 16.34 11.40
C ALA A 283 4.86 15.13 10.49
N VAL A 284 6.10 14.64 10.53
CA VAL A 284 6.50 13.38 9.86
C VAL A 284 5.69 12.20 10.40
N ALA A 285 5.54 12.09 11.71
CA ALA A 285 4.76 11.04 12.36
C ALA A 285 3.25 11.17 12.03
N ALA A 286 2.71 12.39 11.98
CA ALA A 286 1.34 12.66 11.57
C ALA A 286 1.11 12.27 10.09
N ALA A 287 2.05 12.63 9.21
CA ALA A 287 2.00 12.23 7.79
C ALA A 287 2.03 10.71 7.63
N THR A 288 2.92 10.04 8.35
CA THR A 288 3.05 8.57 8.32
C THR A 288 1.78 7.91 8.86
N THR A 289 1.21 8.42 9.95
CA THR A 289 -0.04 7.91 10.53
C THR A 289 -1.19 8.02 9.52
N LEU A 290 -1.37 9.18 8.89
CA LEU A 290 -2.39 9.37 7.85
C LEU A 290 -2.14 8.50 6.62
N PHE A 291 -0.88 8.31 6.22
CA PHE A 291 -0.51 7.49 5.09
C PHE A 291 -0.80 6.01 5.30
N VAL A 292 -0.71 5.51 6.53
CA VAL A 292 -0.99 4.10 6.88
C VAL A 292 -2.50 3.81 6.89
N VAL A 293 -3.36 4.80 7.20
CA VAL A 293 -4.81 4.60 7.33
C VAL A 293 -5.48 3.97 6.09
N PRO A 294 -5.28 4.45 4.86
CA PRO A 294 -5.93 3.86 3.68
C PRO A 294 -5.58 2.39 3.48
N ILE A 295 -4.31 2.02 3.67
CA ILE A 295 -3.87 0.63 3.50
C ILE A 295 -4.45 -0.28 4.59
N LEU A 296 -4.53 0.19 5.83
CA LEU A 296 -5.17 -0.54 6.92
C LEU A 296 -6.65 -0.74 6.65
N CYS A 297 -7.37 0.31 6.26
CA CYS A 297 -8.79 0.22 5.90
C CYS A 297 -9.00 -0.81 4.78
N PHE A 298 -8.21 -0.74 3.71
CA PHE A 298 -8.31 -1.66 2.58
C PHE A 298 -8.01 -3.11 2.98
N THR A 299 -6.95 -3.32 3.78
CA THR A 299 -6.58 -4.64 4.29
C THR A 299 -7.67 -5.24 5.20
N ILE A 300 -8.25 -4.43 6.08
CA ILE A 300 -9.33 -4.88 6.97
C ILE A 300 -10.60 -5.22 6.17
N LEU A 301 -10.96 -4.41 5.19
CA LEU A 301 -12.11 -4.67 4.32
C LEU A 301 -11.97 -5.98 3.55
N LEU A 302 -10.77 -6.28 3.06
CA LEU A 302 -10.49 -7.46 2.25
C LEU A 302 -9.84 -8.61 3.02
N ARG A 303 -9.81 -8.57 4.36
CA ARG A 303 -9.17 -9.59 5.20
C ARG A 303 -9.63 -11.03 4.93
N LYS A 304 -10.93 -11.21 4.64
CA LYS A 304 -11.49 -12.55 4.35
C LYS A 304 -10.94 -13.09 3.02
N GLN A 305 -10.78 -12.24 2.03
CA GLN A 305 -10.25 -12.59 0.72
C GLN A 305 -8.75 -12.88 0.80
N LEU A 306 -8.01 -12.09 1.58
CA LEU A 306 -6.57 -12.29 1.83
C LEU A 306 -6.30 -13.64 2.49
N LEU A 307 -7.05 -13.98 3.55
CA LEU A 307 -6.89 -15.27 4.25
C LEU A 307 -7.13 -16.45 3.31
N ARG A 308 -8.15 -16.39 2.45
CA ARG A 308 -8.40 -17.41 1.45
C ARG A 308 -7.28 -17.46 0.40
N GLY A 309 -6.78 -16.32 -0.08
CA GLY A 309 -5.71 -16.25 -1.05
C GLY A 309 -4.38 -16.85 -0.57
N ILE A 310 -4.05 -16.67 0.71
CA ILE A 310 -2.81 -17.21 1.31
C ILE A 310 -2.93 -18.73 1.55
N THR A 311 -4.12 -19.21 1.94
CA THR A 311 -4.34 -20.64 2.22
C THR A 311 -4.41 -21.49 0.96
N PHE A 312 -4.83 -20.96 -0.18
CA PHE A 312 -4.86 -21.68 -1.47
C PHE A 312 -3.46 -22.08 -1.97
N GLY A 313 -2.41 -21.34 -1.64
CA GLY A 313 -1.02 -21.72 -1.95
C GLY A 313 -0.39 -22.76 -1.02
N ALA A 314 -0.98 -23.00 0.16
CA ALA A 314 -0.38 -23.82 1.22
C ALA A 314 -0.95 -25.26 1.33
N VAL A 315 -2.08 -25.55 0.69
CA VAL A 315 -2.74 -26.87 0.77
C VAL A 315 -2.79 -27.52 -0.61
N ARG A 316 -1.62 -27.90 -1.15
CA ARG A 316 -1.54 -28.98 -2.13
C ARG A 316 -1.43 -30.29 -1.34
N LYS A 317 -2.53 -31.05 -1.26
CA LYS A 317 -2.47 -32.49 -1.06
C LYS A 317 -2.24 -33.19 -2.38
#